data_7c0557a834c4236dd85a7f0d32435edc
#
_entry.id   7c0557a834c4236dd85a7f0d32435edc
#
_cell.length_a   1.000
_cell.length_b   1.000
_cell.length_c   1.000
_cell.angle_alpha   90.00
_cell.angle_beta   90.00
_cell.angle_gamma   90.00
#
_symmetry.space_group_name_H-M   'P 1'
#
loop_
_entity.id
_entity.type
_entity.pdbx_description
1 polymer ?
#
loop_
_entity_poly.entity_id
_entity_poly.type
_entity_poly.pdbx_seq_one_letter_code
_entity_poly.pdbx_strand_id
1 'polypeptide(L)'
;MSDFHMVVCVKAVPGSTEVKMDPKTNTIVRDGKQAVINPFDASALECALALKDDFIGFGMDVRVTVVSMGIPATEPLLRDCIARGADDALLLTDRAFAGADTLATTYALKCGIEALDEDFDLLICGKMAVDGDTAQIGPELAGAFEIPCVTDVSCVQSAGFTTCGSLALVHGCDAGEETVYLEMPCAMTTAKEIGQLRMPSIAGIRAAEDADVRVVCAADVHADPSRCGLTGSPTQVVRSFVPDRDQTCEAIEGTPVEQAARLAKIIEGMA
;
A
#
# COMPACT_ATOMS: atom_id res chain seq x y z
N MET A 1 18.78 11.00 -15.01
CA MET A 1 17.58 11.37 -14.21
C MET A 1 16.40 11.16 -15.13
N SER A 2 15.40 10.46 -14.66
CA SER A 2 14.14 10.29 -15.38
C SER A 2 13.39 11.63 -15.49
N ASP A 3 12.48 11.73 -16.48
CA ASP A 3 11.61 12.90 -16.61
C ASP A 3 10.48 12.88 -15.57
N PHE A 4 10.16 11.67 -15.05
CA PHE A 4 9.12 11.46 -14.04
C PHE A 4 9.43 10.23 -13.18
N HIS A 5 9.46 10.40 -11.88
CA HIS A 5 9.77 9.32 -10.93
C HIS A 5 8.60 9.03 -9.99
N MET A 6 8.11 7.79 -10.00
CA MET A 6 7.08 7.31 -9.10
C MET A 6 7.69 6.38 -8.05
N VAL A 7 7.35 6.63 -6.79
CA VAL A 7 7.68 5.74 -5.67
C VAL A 7 6.41 5.04 -5.21
N VAL A 8 6.44 3.70 -5.18
CA VAL A 8 5.31 2.88 -4.75
C VAL A 8 5.67 2.15 -3.47
N CYS A 9 4.95 2.43 -2.39
CA CYS A 9 5.10 1.68 -1.14
C CYS A 9 4.32 0.37 -1.22
N VAL A 10 4.98 -0.76 -0.95
CA VAL A 10 4.34 -2.08 -0.92
C VAL A 10 4.63 -2.81 0.37
N LYS A 11 3.66 -3.56 0.86
CA LYS A 11 3.76 -4.34 2.08
C LYS A 11 3.56 -5.83 1.80
N ALA A 12 4.42 -6.65 2.40
CA ALA A 12 4.20 -8.09 2.48
C ALA A 12 3.18 -8.39 3.59
N VAL A 13 2.07 -9.03 3.23
CA VAL A 13 1.03 -9.47 4.17
C VAL A 13 0.88 -10.99 4.14
N PRO A 14 0.33 -11.64 5.18
CA PRO A 14 0.05 -13.07 5.15
C PRO A 14 -0.89 -13.43 3.98
N GLY A 15 -0.52 -14.44 3.19
CA GLY A 15 -1.31 -14.92 2.04
C GLY A 15 -2.49 -15.81 2.41
N SER A 16 -2.68 -16.14 3.69
CA SER A 16 -3.79 -16.95 4.20
C SER A 16 -4.51 -16.22 5.33
N THR A 17 -5.82 -16.46 5.45
CA THR A 17 -6.65 -15.97 6.56
C THR A 17 -6.37 -16.73 7.88
N GLU A 18 -5.67 -17.86 7.83
CA GLU A 18 -5.22 -18.60 9.01
C GLU A 18 -3.94 -17.97 9.56
N VAL A 19 -4.10 -16.94 10.36
CA VAL A 19 -2.98 -16.29 11.05
C VAL A 19 -2.62 -17.10 12.28
N LYS A 20 -1.40 -17.66 12.31
CA LYS A 20 -0.85 -18.28 13.53
C LYS A 20 -0.33 -17.19 14.45
N MET A 21 -0.93 -17.12 15.64
CA MET A 21 -0.43 -16.26 16.71
C MET A 21 0.60 -17.00 17.55
N ASP A 22 1.71 -16.35 17.87
CA ASP A 22 2.64 -16.85 18.88
C ASP A 22 1.99 -16.67 20.27
N PRO A 23 1.71 -17.78 21.01
CA PRO A 23 1.03 -17.70 22.29
C PRO A 23 1.87 -17.03 23.40
N LYS A 24 3.17 -16.87 23.20
CA LYS A 24 4.08 -16.24 24.17
C LYS A 24 4.20 -14.73 23.98
N THR A 25 4.23 -14.29 22.73
CA THR A 25 4.46 -12.87 22.39
C THR A 25 3.18 -12.16 21.97
N ASN A 26 2.10 -12.91 21.74
CA ASN A 26 0.83 -12.40 21.21
C ASN A 26 0.99 -11.62 19.89
N THR A 27 2.01 -12.00 19.10
CA THR A 27 2.28 -11.40 17.78
C THR A 27 2.01 -12.43 16.69
N ILE A 28 1.73 -11.94 15.48
CA ILE A 28 1.57 -12.77 14.28
C ILE A 28 2.91 -13.44 13.96
N VAL A 29 2.92 -14.77 13.83
CA VAL A 29 4.10 -15.51 13.36
C VAL A 29 4.29 -15.23 11.88
N ARG A 30 5.27 -14.40 11.53
CA ARG A 30 5.66 -14.10 10.16
C ARG A 30 6.80 -15.02 9.75
N ASP A 31 6.49 -16.19 9.20
CA ASP A 31 7.50 -17.13 8.70
C ASP A 31 7.97 -16.81 7.26
N GLY A 32 7.38 -15.82 6.61
CA GLY A 32 7.72 -15.35 5.27
C GLY A 32 7.35 -16.30 4.12
N LYS A 33 6.96 -17.53 4.43
CA LYS A 33 6.76 -18.58 3.41
C LYS A 33 5.47 -18.45 2.60
N GLN A 34 4.52 -17.64 3.07
CA GLN A 34 3.21 -17.42 2.44
C GLN A 34 2.88 -15.93 2.36
N ALA A 35 3.90 -15.06 2.38
CA ALA A 35 3.69 -13.64 2.21
C ALA A 35 3.33 -13.31 0.75
N VAL A 36 2.33 -12.46 0.59
CA VAL A 36 1.91 -11.91 -0.70
C VAL A 36 1.94 -10.39 -0.62
N ILE A 37 1.96 -9.73 -1.77
CA ILE A 37 1.77 -8.28 -1.82
C ILE A 37 0.38 -7.93 -1.28
N ASN A 38 0.30 -6.91 -0.44
CA ASN A 38 -0.99 -6.40 0.03
C ASN A 38 -1.90 -6.06 -1.16
N PRO A 39 -3.17 -6.51 -1.21
CA PRO A 39 -4.05 -6.32 -2.37
C PRO A 39 -4.23 -4.86 -2.79
N PHE A 40 -4.26 -3.91 -1.86
CA PHE A 40 -4.33 -2.48 -2.19
C PHE A 40 -3.01 -1.97 -2.77
N ASP A 41 -1.86 -2.47 -2.29
CA ASP A 41 -0.55 -2.09 -2.82
C ASP A 41 -0.31 -2.73 -4.20
N ALA A 42 -0.89 -3.91 -4.46
CA ALA A 42 -0.90 -4.51 -5.79
C ALA A 42 -1.64 -3.61 -6.80
N SER A 43 -2.79 -3.04 -6.42
CA SER A 43 -3.51 -2.07 -7.25
C SER A 43 -2.75 -0.75 -7.39
N ALA A 44 -2.04 -0.30 -6.35
CA ALA A 44 -1.17 0.86 -6.39
C ALA A 44 0.00 0.67 -7.38
N LEU A 45 0.62 -0.50 -7.37
CA LEU A 45 1.69 -0.83 -8.32
C LEU A 45 1.14 -0.88 -9.76
N GLU A 46 -0.02 -1.49 -10.00
CA GLU A 46 -0.61 -1.48 -11.34
C GLU A 46 -0.92 -0.07 -11.82
N CYS A 47 -1.44 0.79 -10.95
CA CYS A 47 -1.68 2.20 -11.28
C CYS A 47 -0.38 2.90 -11.72
N ALA A 48 0.72 2.71 -10.99
CA ALA A 48 2.02 3.26 -11.36
C ALA A 48 2.51 2.72 -12.71
N LEU A 49 2.38 1.42 -12.95
CA LEU A 49 2.80 0.78 -14.20
C LEU A 49 1.94 1.22 -15.40
N ALA A 50 0.64 1.42 -15.20
CA ALA A 50 -0.25 1.95 -16.24
C ALA A 50 0.10 3.40 -16.58
N LEU A 51 0.36 4.25 -15.58
CA LEU A 51 0.83 5.63 -15.78
C LEU A 51 2.19 5.65 -16.48
N LYS A 52 3.10 4.75 -16.12
CA LYS A 52 4.39 4.60 -16.81
C LYS A 52 4.20 4.30 -18.29
N ASP A 53 3.31 3.36 -18.62
CA ASP A 53 3.02 3.01 -20.02
C ASP A 53 2.45 4.22 -20.78
N ASP A 54 1.53 4.97 -20.19
CA ASP A 54 0.95 6.17 -20.78
C ASP A 54 2.01 7.26 -21.02
N PHE A 55 2.83 7.55 -20.03
CA PHE A 55 3.83 8.62 -20.10
C PHE A 55 4.98 8.27 -21.07
N ILE A 56 5.40 7.01 -21.13
CA ILE A 56 6.31 6.52 -22.18
C ILE A 56 5.66 6.71 -23.55
N GLY A 57 4.37 6.45 -23.69
CA GLY A 57 3.59 6.73 -24.90
C GLY A 57 3.59 8.20 -25.31
N PHE A 58 3.76 9.12 -24.35
CA PHE A 58 3.92 10.57 -24.59
C PHE A 58 5.39 10.99 -24.81
N GLY A 59 6.33 10.03 -24.78
CA GLY A 59 7.75 10.28 -25.05
C GLY A 59 8.56 10.69 -23.82
N MET A 60 8.04 10.47 -22.61
CA MET A 60 8.73 10.75 -21.33
C MET A 60 9.60 9.56 -20.91
N ASP A 61 10.70 9.81 -20.22
CA ASP A 61 11.48 8.81 -19.49
C ASP A 61 10.93 8.67 -18.08
N VAL A 62 10.38 7.51 -17.73
CA VAL A 62 9.63 7.29 -16.50
C VAL A 62 10.23 6.15 -15.69
N ARG A 63 10.42 6.41 -14.41
CA ARG A 63 10.96 5.44 -13.44
C ARG A 63 9.92 5.08 -12.38
N VAL A 64 9.84 3.81 -12.03
CA VAL A 64 9.01 3.30 -10.93
C VAL A 64 9.91 2.56 -9.94
N THR A 65 10.03 3.09 -8.73
CA THR A 65 10.77 2.47 -7.63
C THR A 65 9.81 1.93 -6.59
N VAL A 66 9.94 0.65 -6.25
CA VAL A 66 9.14 0.02 -5.20
C VAL A 66 9.89 0.05 -3.87
N VAL A 67 9.25 0.50 -2.81
CA VAL A 67 9.82 0.59 -1.46
C VAL A 67 9.02 -0.26 -0.48
N SER A 68 9.70 -1.07 0.32
CA SER A 68 9.08 -1.88 1.36
C SER A 68 9.88 -1.85 2.66
N MET A 69 9.20 -1.85 3.80
CA MET A 69 9.80 -2.13 5.09
C MET A 69 9.37 -3.53 5.54
N GLY A 70 10.33 -4.42 5.76
CA GLY A 70 10.00 -5.79 6.07
C GLY A 70 11.17 -6.63 6.57
N ILE A 71 10.92 -7.93 6.71
CA ILE A 71 11.97 -8.92 7.01
C ILE A 71 12.73 -9.29 5.72
N PRO A 72 13.96 -9.86 5.81
CA PRO A 72 14.72 -10.24 4.60
C PRO A 72 13.95 -11.15 3.64
N ALA A 73 13.03 -11.98 4.15
CA ALA A 73 12.17 -12.83 3.32
C ALA A 73 11.15 -12.06 2.45
N THR A 74 11.10 -10.73 2.54
CA THR A 74 10.28 -9.87 1.66
C THR A 74 10.95 -9.63 0.30
N GLU A 75 12.27 -9.81 0.18
CA GLU A 75 13.03 -9.56 -1.06
C GLU A 75 12.43 -10.25 -2.31
N PRO A 76 12.04 -11.54 -2.30
CA PRO A 76 11.43 -12.18 -3.46
C PRO A 76 10.13 -11.50 -3.94
N LEU A 77 9.36 -10.90 -3.03
CA LEU A 77 8.16 -10.13 -3.39
C LEU A 77 8.54 -8.86 -4.16
N LEU A 78 9.63 -8.19 -3.80
CA LEU A 78 10.11 -7.02 -4.51
C LEU A 78 10.65 -7.40 -5.89
N ARG A 79 11.32 -8.54 -6.05
CA ARG A 79 11.70 -9.10 -7.35
C ARG A 79 10.48 -9.39 -8.24
N ASP A 80 9.38 -9.87 -7.67
CA ASP A 80 8.12 -10.04 -8.41
C ASP A 80 7.55 -8.70 -8.90
N CYS A 81 7.70 -7.61 -8.11
CA CYS A 81 7.34 -6.26 -8.56
C CYS A 81 8.19 -5.81 -9.77
N ILE A 82 9.50 -6.06 -9.75
CA ILE A 82 10.40 -5.79 -10.88
C ILE A 82 10.00 -6.64 -12.10
N ALA A 83 9.69 -7.92 -11.91
CA ALA A 83 9.23 -8.81 -12.98
C ALA A 83 7.95 -8.30 -13.68
N ARG A 84 7.15 -7.49 -12.99
CA ARG A 84 5.92 -6.87 -13.51
C ARG A 84 6.13 -5.53 -14.18
N GLY A 85 7.29 -4.90 -14.02
CA GLY A 85 7.67 -3.68 -14.74
C GLY A 85 8.16 -2.52 -13.88
N ALA A 86 8.32 -2.70 -12.55
CA ALA A 86 9.07 -1.74 -11.74
C ALA A 86 10.55 -1.74 -12.16
N ASP A 87 11.20 -0.60 -12.09
CA ASP A 87 12.60 -0.45 -12.51
C ASP A 87 13.56 -0.80 -11.37
N ASP A 88 13.20 -0.41 -10.14
CA ASP A 88 14.02 -0.60 -8.96
C ASP A 88 13.20 -1.02 -7.75
N ALA A 89 13.90 -1.58 -6.77
CA ALA A 89 13.30 -1.94 -5.49
C ALA A 89 14.24 -1.68 -4.32
N LEU A 90 13.68 -1.13 -3.24
CA LEU A 90 14.35 -0.88 -1.98
C LEU A 90 13.66 -1.65 -0.84
N LEU A 91 14.43 -2.45 -0.12
CA LEU A 91 13.99 -3.13 1.10
C LEU A 91 14.65 -2.52 2.34
N LEU A 92 13.86 -1.89 3.18
CA LEU A 92 14.25 -1.48 4.52
C LEU A 92 14.10 -2.68 5.47
N THR A 93 15.21 -3.21 5.97
CA THR A 93 15.20 -4.37 6.86
C THR A 93 16.21 -4.22 7.99
N ASP A 94 15.70 -4.11 9.21
CA ASP A 94 16.48 -4.04 10.43
C ASP A 94 15.63 -4.49 11.62
N ARG A 95 16.26 -5.03 12.66
CA ARG A 95 15.60 -5.30 13.94
C ARG A 95 15.11 -4.02 14.61
N ALA A 96 15.78 -2.89 14.34
CA ALA A 96 15.38 -1.59 14.83
C ALA A 96 13.99 -1.17 14.36
N PHE A 97 13.50 -1.67 13.23
CA PHE A 97 12.16 -1.38 12.71
C PHE A 97 11.07 -2.28 13.28
N ALA A 98 11.43 -3.32 14.05
CA ALA A 98 10.47 -4.29 14.55
C ALA A 98 9.47 -3.67 15.55
N GLY A 99 8.19 -4.02 15.40
CA GLY A 99 7.12 -3.55 16.29
C GLY A 99 6.70 -2.10 16.06
N ALA A 100 7.10 -1.49 14.93
CA ALA A 100 6.70 -0.14 14.54
C ALA A 100 5.18 -0.04 14.39
N ASP A 101 4.60 1.02 14.93
CA ASP A 101 3.27 1.50 14.58
C ASP A 101 3.30 2.30 13.26
N THR A 102 2.22 2.97 12.89
CA THR A 102 2.16 3.73 11.63
C THR A 102 3.14 4.89 11.61
N LEU A 103 3.30 5.63 12.72
CA LEU A 103 4.20 6.76 12.80
C LEU A 103 5.68 6.34 12.65
N ALA A 104 6.11 5.30 13.37
CA ALA A 104 7.47 4.78 13.27
C ALA A 104 7.73 4.11 11.92
N THR A 105 6.71 3.47 11.31
CA THR A 105 6.77 2.92 9.96
C THR A 105 6.93 4.03 8.91
N THR A 106 6.13 5.08 9.01
CA THR A 106 6.21 6.26 8.13
C THR A 106 7.59 6.92 8.22
N TYR A 107 8.13 7.06 9.42
CA TYR A 107 9.47 7.59 9.59
C TYR A 107 10.55 6.74 8.90
N ALA A 108 10.51 5.42 9.08
CA ALA A 108 11.46 4.52 8.43
C ALA A 108 11.33 4.55 6.90
N LEU A 109 10.10 4.52 6.37
CA LEU A 109 9.84 4.63 4.93
C LEU A 109 10.34 5.97 4.37
N LYS A 110 10.10 7.08 5.10
CA LYS A 110 10.63 8.39 4.72
C LYS A 110 12.14 8.37 4.58
N CYS A 111 12.87 7.87 5.59
CA CYS A 111 14.32 7.75 5.53
C CYS A 111 14.79 6.92 4.33
N GLY A 112 14.07 5.82 4.01
CA GLY A 112 14.37 5.00 2.85
C GLY A 112 14.13 5.71 1.52
N ILE A 113 13.05 6.46 1.41
CA ILE A 113 12.71 7.23 0.20
C ILE A 113 13.72 8.38 0.01
N GLU A 114 14.09 9.08 1.08
CA GLU A 114 15.13 10.14 1.04
C GLU A 114 16.53 9.59 0.69
N ALA A 115 16.76 8.29 0.86
CA ALA A 115 18.02 7.64 0.48
C ALA A 115 18.02 7.12 -0.97
N LEU A 116 16.96 7.35 -1.76
CA LEU A 116 16.95 7.10 -3.20
C LEU A 116 17.85 8.09 -3.92
N ASP A 117 18.34 7.70 -5.09
CA ASP A 117 19.29 8.50 -5.87
C ASP A 117 18.63 9.67 -6.62
N GLU A 118 17.29 9.67 -6.72
CA GLU A 118 16.48 10.67 -7.40
C GLU A 118 15.30 11.11 -6.51
N ASP A 119 14.95 12.39 -6.61
CA ASP A 119 13.69 12.89 -6.04
C ASP A 119 12.50 12.23 -6.76
N PHE A 120 11.36 12.15 -6.08
CA PHE A 120 10.14 11.62 -6.67
C PHE A 120 9.16 12.73 -7.02
N ASP A 121 8.35 12.49 -8.05
CA ASP A 121 7.23 13.35 -8.43
C ASP A 121 5.91 12.84 -7.84
N LEU A 122 5.71 11.52 -7.80
CA LEU A 122 4.48 10.92 -7.32
C LEU A 122 4.75 9.78 -6.33
N LEU A 123 4.22 9.91 -5.12
CA LEU A 123 4.24 8.86 -4.09
C LEU A 123 2.89 8.13 -4.07
N ILE A 124 2.93 6.81 -4.25
CA ILE A 124 1.72 5.98 -4.34
C ILE A 124 1.73 4.93 -3.23
N CYS A 125 0.65 4.85 -2.49
CA CYS A 125 0.40 3.78 -1.51
C CYS A 125 -0.94 3.12 -1.81
N GLY A 126 -1.13 1.88 -1.39
CA GLY A 126 -2.47 1.32 -1.28
C GLY A 126 -3.29 2.03 -0.19
N LYS A 127 -4.61 2.04 -0.29
CA LYS A 127 -5.51 2.65 0.71
C LYS A 127 -5.16 2.19 2.13
N MET A 128 -4.93 0.90 2.33
CA MET A 128 -4.61 0.31 3.63
C MET A 128 -3.96 -1.07 3.48
N ALA A 129 -3.34 -1.57 4.53
CA ALA A 129 -2.87 -2.96 4.60
C ALA A 129 -3.95 -3.84 5.24
N VAL A 130 -4.30 -4.97 4.58
CA VAL A 130 -5.37 -5.89 5.03
C VAL A 130 -5.09 -6.60 6.36
N ASP A 131 -3.87 -6.52 6.87
CA ASP A 131 -3.48 -7.08 8.17
C ASP A 131 -3.57 -6.08 9.33
N GLY A 132 -3.76 -4.79 9.05
CA GLY A 132 -3.78 -3.74 10.06
C GLY A 132 -4.94 -2.73 9.92
N ASP A 133 -5.49 -2.56 8.73
CA ASP A 133 -6.65 -1.72 8.38
C ASP A 133 -6.58 -0.26 8.88
N THR A 134 -5.37 0.31 9.02
CA THR A 134 -5.20 1.65 9.59
C THR A 134 -5.44 2.78 8.60
N ALA A 135 -5.16 2.56 7.31
CA ALA A 135 -5.26 3.56 6.23
C ALA A 135 -4.48 4.87 6.49
N GLN A 136 -3.38 4.82 7.21
CA GLN A 136 -2.66 6.00 7.70
C GLN A 136 -1.35 6.27 6.94
N ILE A 137 -0.66 5.23 6.44
CA ILE A 137 0.72 5.36 5.90
C ILE A 137 0.83 6.37 4.77
N GLY A 138 -0.08 6.35 3.79
CA GLY A 138 -0.05 7.31 2.67
C GLY A 138 -0.17 8.77 3.13
N PRO A 139 -1.24 9.13 3.88
CA PRO A 139 -1.40 10.48 4.44
C PRO A 139 -0.28 10.89 5.40
N GLU A 140 0.24 9.98 6.22
CA GLU A 140 1.36 10.26 7.13
C GLU A 140 2.66 10.54 6.36
N LEU A 141 2.94 9.77 5.29
CA LEU A 141 4.08 10.04 4.40
C LEU A 141 3.95 11.39 3.71
N ALA A 142 2.76 11.70 3.17
CA ALA A 142 2.50 13.00 2.56
C ALA A 142 2.73 14.15 3.54
N GLY A 143 2.25 14.02 4.78
CA GLY A 143 2.51 14.98 5.84
C GLY A 143 4.00 15.08 6.22
N ALA A 144 4.71 13.95 6.22
CA ALA A 144 6.14 13.91 6.54
C ALA A 144 7.01 14.55 5.43
N PHE A 145 6.57 14.50 4.17
CA PHE A 145 7.21 15.17 3.03
C PHE A 145 6.65 16.57 2.76
N GLU A 146 5.63 17.00 3.50
CA GLU A 146 4.97 18.31 3.33
C GLU A 146 4.38 18.51 1.91
N ILE A 147 3.84 17.45 1.31
CA ILE A 147 3.24 17.42 -0.02
C ILE A 147 1.72 17.17 0.03
N PRO A 148 0.95 17.65 -0.97
CA PRO A 148 -0.47 17.38 -1.04
C PRO A 148 -0.77 15.89 -1.23
N CYS A 149 -1.93 15.43 -0.72
CA CYS A 149 -2.36 14.04 -0.79
C CYS A 149 -3.84 13.92 -1.12
N VAL A 150 -4.17 13.00 -2.03
CA VAL A 150 -5.55 12.54 -2.27
C VAL A 150 -5.65 11.05 -1.90
N THR A 151 -6.66 10.71 -1.10
CA THR A 151 -6.86 9.33 -0.65
C THR A 151 -7.97 8.64 -1.45
N ASP A 152 -7.92 7.30 -1.46
CA ASP A 152 -8.97 6.45 -2.05
C ASP A 152 -9.23 6.73 -3.54
N VAL A 153 -8.15 6.96 -4.30
CA VAL A 153 -8.21 7.25 -5.73
C VAL A 153 -8.65 6.01 -6.49
N SER A 154 -9.73 6.13 -7.25
CA SER A 154 -10.32 5.07 -8.07
C SER A 154 -9.93 5.16 -9.56
N CYS A 155 -9.49 6.35 -10.02
CA CYS A 155 -9.05 6.56 -11.39
C CYS A 155 -8.06 7.72 -11.48
N VAL A 156 -7.03 7.58 -12.33
CA VAL A 156 -6.08 8.64 -12.67
C VAL A 156 -6.23 8.96 -14.14
N GLN A 157 -6.40 10.24 -14.45
CA GLN A 157 -6.51 10.73 -15.82
C GLN A 157 -5.16 11.35 -16.23
N SER A 158 -4.37 10.60 -16.99
CA SER A 158 -3.04 10.99 -17.45
C SER A 158 -3.04 11.96 -18.64
N ALA A 159 -4.12 11.98 -19.42
CA ALA A 159 -4.17 12.66 -20.73
C ALA A 159 -3.91 14.19 -20.70
N GLY A 160 -4.11 14.85 -19.56
CA GLY A 160 -3.87 16.29 -19.38
C GLY A 160 -2.48 16.63 -18.83
N PHE A 161 -1.74 15.66 -18.31
CA PHE A 161 -0.51 15.89 -17.54
C PHE A 161 0.56 16.65 -18.33
N THR A 162 0.83 16.25 -19.57
CA THR A 162 1.83 16.89 -20.44
C THR A 162 1.52 18.34 -20.80
N THR A 163 0.28 18.78 -20.58
CA THR A 163 -0.17 20.13 -20.92
C THR A 163 -0.18 21.07 -19.73
N CYS A 164 -0.54 20.59 -18.54
CA CYS A 164 -0.70 21.42 -17.34
C CYS A 164 0.21 21.04 -16.16
N GLY A 165 0.96 19.94 -16.25
CA GLY A 165 1.86 19.47 -15.19
C GLY A 165 1.14 18.99 -13.93
N SER A 166 -0.17 18.71 -14.00
CA SER A 166 -0.99 18.21 -12.90
C SER A 166 -1.72 16.93 -13.28
N LEU A 167 -1.92 16.04 -12.32
CA LEU A 167 -2.75 14.84 -12.46
C LEU A 167 -4.19 15.13 -12.03
N ALA A 168 -5.15 14.65 -12.80
CA ALA A 168 -6.54 14.63 -12.42
C ALA A 168 -6.85 13.29 -11.76
N LEU A 169 -7.19 13.32 -10.46
CA LEU A 169 -7.45 12.16 -9.61
C LEU A 169 -8.93 12.10 -9.27
N VAL A 170 -9.59 10.99 -9.61
CA VAL A 170 -10.97 10.72 -9.20
C VAL A 170 -10.93 9.91 -7.92
N HIS A 171 -11.61 10.38 -6.88
CA HIS A 171 -11.70 9.66 -5.61
C HIS A 171 -13.11 9.69 -5.03
N GLY A 172 -13.40 8.72 -4.16
CA GLY A 172 -14.68 8.64 -3.46
C GLY A 172 -14.72 9.55 -2.23
N CYS A 173 -15.85 10.24 -2.03
CA CYS A 173 -16.14 11.00 -0.82
C CYS A 173 -17.59 10.75 -0.39
N ASP A 174 -18.00 11.25 0.79
CA ASP A 174 -19.36 11.05 1.32
C ASP A 174 -20.46 11.60 0.41
N ALA A 175 -20.14 12.60 -0.42
CA ALA A 175 -21.08 13.19 -1.37
C ALA A 175 -21.14 12.44 -2.72
N GLY A 176 -20.24 11.49 -2.97
CA GLY A 176 -20.10 10.76 -4.23
C GLY A 176 -18.66 10.69 -4.71
N GLU A 177 -18.44 10.90 -6.00
CA GLU A 177 -17.10 10.98 -6.58
C GLU A 177 -16.77 12.42 -6.94
N GLU A 178 -15.52 12.82 -6.71
CA GLU A 178 -14.99 14.10 -7.15
C GLU A 178 -13.66 13.95 -7.87
N THR A 179 -13.34 14.92 -8.73
CA THR A 179 -12.06 14.97 -9.44
C THR A 179 -11.23 16.12 -8.87
N VAL A 180 -10.04 15.78 -8.40
CA VAL A 180 -9.07 16.73 -7.83
C VAL A 180 -7.85 16.81 -8.74
N TYR A 181 -7.34 18.01 -8.95
CA TYR A 181 -6.11 18.27 -9.72
C TYR A 181 -4.98 18.54 -8.74
N LEU A 182 -3.92 17.73 -8.81
CA LEU A 182 -2.73 17.91 -7.99
C LEU A 182 -1.50 18.24 -8.85
N GLU A 183 -0.74 19.23 -8.36
CA GLU A 183 0.60 19.56 -8.86
C GLU A 183 1.64 18.67 -8.17
N MET A 184 2.73 18.38 -8.88
CA MET A 184 3.85 17.57 -8.36
C MET A 184 4.83 18.42 -7.54
N PRO A 185 5.51 17.85 -6.54
CA PRO A 185 5.34 16.48 -6.06
C PRO A 185 4.07 16.31 -5.24
N CYS A 186 3.43 15.13 -5.35
CA CYS A 186 2.25 14.82 -4.58
C CYS A 186 2.19 13.34 -4.16
N ALA A 187 1.23 13.03 -3.29
CA ALA A 187 0.96 11.65 -2.86
C ALA A 187 -0.48 11.25 -3.16
N MET A 188 -0.70 9.97 -3.37
CA MET A 188 -2.05 9.41 -3.41
C MET A 188 -2.12 8.03 -2.76
N THR A 189 -3.31 7.69 -2.25
CA THR A 189 -3.62 6.30 -1.91
C THR A 189 -4.67 5.76 -2.87
N THR A 190 -4.50 4.51 -3.28
CA THR A 190 -5.34 3.91 -4.32
C THR A 190 -6.43 3.01 -3.74
N ALA A 191 -7.63 3.14 -4.26
CA ALA A 191 -8.69 2.16 -4.10
C ALA A 191 -8.32 0.85 -4.82
N LYS A 192 -8.92 -0.26 -4.39
CA LYS A 192 -8.65 -1.57 -4.99
C LYS A 192 -9.14 -1.66 -6.44
N GLU A 193 -10.15 -0.89 -6.78
CA GLU A 193 -10.81 -0.85 -8.08
C GLU A 193 -9.99 -0.13 -9.15
N ILE A 194 -8.94 0.60 -8.79
CA ILE A 194 -8.12 1.38 -9.72
C ILE A 194 -7.43 0.52 -10.78
N GLY A 195 -7.12 -0.73 -10.45
CA GLY A 195 -6.52 -1.67 -11.39
C GLY A 195 -6.23 -3.03 -10.77
N GLN A 196 -6.14 -4.04 -11.62
CA GLN A 196 -5.69 -5.38 -11.24
C GLN A 196 -4.24 -5.55 -11.68
N LEU A 197 -3.37 -5.89 -10.74
CA LEU A 197 -1.94 -6.06 -11.00
C LEU A 197 -1.69 -7.06 -12.14
N ARG A 198 -0.98 -6.59 -13.16
CA ARG A 198 -0.62 -7.36 -14.35
C ARG A 198 0.23 -8.58 -14.02
N MET A 199 0.13 -9.61 -14.86
CA MET A 199 1.03 -10.76 -14.78
C MET A 199 2.42 -10.39 -15.26
N PRO A 200 3.48 -10.93 -14.64
CA PRO A 200 4.83 -10.70 -15.13
C PRO A 200 5.04 -11.36 -16.50
N SER A 201 5.77 -10.70 -17.38
CA SER A 201 6.19 -11.29 -18.66
C SER A 201 7.37 -12.26 -18.47
N ILE A 202 7.57 -13.19 -19.41
CA ILE A 202 8.75 -14.08 -19.38
C ILE A 202 10.05 -13.28 -19.39
N ALA A 203 10.10 -12.18 -20.15
CA ALA A 203 11.25 -11.29 -20.17
C ALA A 203 11.45 -10.58 -18.83
N GLY A 204 10.36 -10.10 -18.21
CA GLY A 204 10.39 -9.47 -16.89
C GLY A 204 10.85 -10.43 -15.79
N ILE A 205 10.38 -11.69 -15.80
CA ILE A 205 10.84 -12.72 -14.85
C ILE A 205 12.35 -12.92 -14.95
N ARG A 206 12.88 -13.06 -16.17
CA ARG A 206 14.32 -13.22 -16.39
C ARG A 206 15.11 -12.00 -15.97
N ALA A 207 14.64 -10.80 -16.28
CA ALA A 207 15.29 -9.57 -15.85
C ALA A 207 15.32 -9.44 -14.33
N ALA A 208 14.25 -9.84 -13.64
CA ALA A 208 14.15 -9.80 -12.18
C ALA A 208 15.05 -10.82 -11.48
N GLU A 209 15.46 -11.93 -12.13
CA GLU A 209 16.43 -12.90 -11.57
C GLU A 209 17.79 -12.23 -11.32
N ASP A 210 18.23 -11.35 -12.24
CA ASP A 210 19.51 -10.65 -12.20
C ASP A 210 19.41 -9.23 -11.62
N ALA A 211 18.20 -8.75 -11.33
CA ALA A 211 17.97 -7.40 -10.79
C ALA A 211 18.57 -7.24 -9.39
N ASP A 212 19.13 -6.07 -9.12
CA ASP A 212 19.60 -5.71 -7.79
C ASP A 212 18.44 -5.14 -6.96
N VAL A 213 18.06 -5.84 -5.87
CA VAL A 213 17.16 -5.29 -4.86
C VAL A 213 18.02 -4.64 -3.79
N ARG A 214 17.98 -3.32 -3.73
CA ARG A 214 18.74 -2.57 -2.73
C ARG A 214 18.21 -2.87 -1.33
N VAL A 215 19.02 -3.51 -0.50
CA VAL A 215 18.67 -3.86 0.89
C VAL A 215 19.44 -2.93 1.82
N VAL A 216 18.72 -2.20 2.68
CA VAL A 216 19.30 -1.22 3.59
C VAL A 216 18.83 -1.42 5.03
N CYS A 217 19.72 -1.14 6.00
CA CYS A 217 19.40 -1.13 7.42
C CYS A 217 19.17 0.32 7.92
N ALA A 218 18.79 0.47 9.18
CA ALA A 218 18.55 1.76 9.80
C ALA A 218 19.78 2.69 9.74
N ALA A 219 20.97 2.12 9.86
CA ALA A 219 22.23 2.90 9.80
C ALA A 219 22.52 3.42 8.38
N ASP A 220 22.20 2.63 7.35
CA ASP A 220 22.42 3.01 5.94
C ASP A 220 21.58 4.22 5.52
N VAL A 221 20.40 4.36 6.10
CA VAL A 221 19.46 5.47 5.83
C VAL A 221 19.51 6.55 6.93
N HIS A 222 20.52 6.52 7.80
CA HIS A 222 20.70 7.47 8.89
C HIS A 222 19.48 7.66 9.80
N ALA A 223 18.70 6.60 10.00
CA ALA A 223 17.48 6.65 10.81
C ALA A 223 17.85 6.82 12.30
N ASP A 224 17.15 7.73 12.99
CA ASP A 224 17.26 7.91 14.43
C ASP A 224 16.64 6.71 15.17
N PRO A 225 17.42 5.92 15.93
CA PRO A 225 16.90 4.75 16.65
C PRO A 225 15.74 5.08 17.61
N SER A 226 15.69 6.30 18.16
CA SER A 226 14.62 6.73 19.07
C SER A 226 13.26 6.89 18.38
N ARG A 227 13.23 6.98 17.06
CA ARG A 227 12.05 7.12 16.22
C ARG A 227 11.70 5.83 15.48
N CYS A 228 12.46 4.74 15.66
CA CYS A 228 12.28 3.47 14.97
C CYS A 228 11.58 2.44 15.84
N GLY A 229 10.88 1.52 15.18
CA GLY A 229 10.30 0.33 15.78
C GLY A 229 9.41 0.62 16.99
N LEU A 230 9.42 -0.29 17.95
CA LEU A 230 8.61 -0.16 19.17
C LEU A 230 9.01 1.07 20.02
N THR A 231 10.28 1.46 20.00
CA THR A 231 10.77 2.62 20.75
C THR A 231 10.22 3.93 20.19
N GLY A 232 10.12 4.03 18.86
CA GLY A 232 9.59 5.20 18.17
C GLY A 232 8.08 5.23 18.06
N SER A 233 7.38 4.19 18.54
CA SER A 233 5.93 4.03 18.43
C SER A 233 5.20 4.63 19.62
N PRO A 234 4.38 5.68 19.47
CA PRO A 234 3.51 6.19 20.52
C PRO A 234 2.38 5.21 20.88
N THR A 235 2.03 4.27 20.02
CA THR A 235 1.01 3.26 20.27
C THR A 235 1.63 1.89 20.53
N GLN A 236 0.99 1.11 21.41
CA GLN A 236 1.42 -0.25 21.75
C GLN A 236 0.22 -1.18 21.85
N VAL A 237 0.34 -2.38 21.26
CA VAL A 237 -0.69 -3.43 21.39
C VAL A 237 -0.63 -4.01 22.80
N VAL A 238 -1.65 -3.70 23.61
CA VAL A 238 -1.76 -4.23 24.98
C VAL A 238 -2.33 -5.66 24.98
N ARG A 239 -3.29 -5.94 24.10
CA ARG A 239 -3.96 -7.23 24.00
C ARG A 239 -4.53 -7.43 22.60
N SER A 240 -4.34 -8.62 22.03
CA SER A 240 -5.05 -9.11 20.85
C SER A 240 -5.97 -10.27 21.25
N PHE A 241 -7.12 -10.36 20.62
CA PHE A 241 -8.09 -11.44 20.85
C PHE A 241 -8.93 -11.66 19.59
N VAL A 242 -9.40 -12.88 19.43
CA VAL A 242 -10.40 -13.20 18.40
C VAL A 242 -11.78 -12.90 19.01
N PRO A 243 -12.59 -12.01 18.39
CA PRO A 243 -13.93 -11.75 18.88
C PRO A 243 -14.77 -13.04 18.83
N ASP A 244 -15.44 -13.36 19.93
CA ASP A 244 -16.47 -14.40 19.94
C ASP A 244 -17.71 -13.80 19.26
N ARG A 245 -17.96 -14.23 18.03
CA ARG A 245 -19.13 -13.77 17.26
C ARG A 245 -20.21 -14.82 17.39
N ASP A 246 -21.30 -14.45 18.06
CA ASP A 246 -22.52 -15.22 17.99
C ASP A 246 -23.05 -15.19 16.54
N GLN A 247 -22.95 -16.31 15.86
CA GLN A 247 -23.36 -16.47 14.46
C GLN A 247 -24.76 -17.09 14.36
N THR A 248 -25.66 -16.79 15.31
CA THR A 248 -27.04 -17.21 15.19
C THR A 248 -27.68 -16.51 13.98
N CYS A 249 -27.90 -17.26 12.92
CA CYS A 249 -28.68 -16.83 11.78
C CYS A 249 -30.15 -17.27 11.96
N GLU A 250 -31.09 -16.35 11.96
CA GLU A 250 -32.52 -16.66 11.87
C GLU A 250 -32.92 -16.70 10.40
N ALA A 251 -33.38 -17.87 9.93
CA ALA A 251 -33.92 -18.00 8.59
C ALA A 251 -35.33 -17.39 8.55
N ILE A 252 -35.57 -16.45 7.64
CA ILE A 252 -36.91 -15.89 7.41
C ILE A 252 -37.62 -16.81 6.40
N GLU A 253 -38.52 -17.63 6.91
CA GLU A 253 -39.34 -18.54 6.11
C GLU A 253 -40.63 -17.88 5.62
N GLY A 254 -41.23 -18.42 4.56
CA GLY A 254 -42.51 -17.97 4.01
C GLY A 254 -42.44 -17.62 2.52
N THR A 255 -43.50 -17.06 1.99
CA THR A 255 -43.52 -16.53 0.63
C THR A 255 -42.62 -15.30 0.49
N PRO A 256 -42.16 -14.92 -0.71
CA PRO A 256 -41.32 -13.74 -0.91
C PRO A 256 -41.91 -12.45 -0.33
N VAL A 257 -43.22 -12.30 -0.34
CA VAL A 257 -43.95 -11.15 0.21
C VAL A 257 -43.90 -11.15 1.74
N GLU A 258 -44.06 -12.30 2.37
CA GLU A 258 -43.99 -12.44 3.85
C GLU A 258 -42.58 -12.24 4.34
N GLN A 259 -41.56 -12.77 3.60
CA GLN A 259 -40.15 -12.57 3.91
C GLN A 259 -39.77 -11.10 3.81
N ALA A 260 -40.19 -10.40 2.75
CA ALA A 260 -39.92 -8.97 2.58
C ALA A 260 -40.58 -8.13 3.69
N ALA A 261 -41.85 -8.45 4.06
CA ALA A 261 -42.53 -7.74 5.13
C ALA A 261 -41.90 -7.97 6.50
N ARG A 262 -41.35 -9.16 6.78
CA ARG A 262 -40.67 -9.46 8.03
C ARG A 262 -39.29 -8.78 8.06
N LEU A 263 -38.54 -8.78 6.96
CA LEU A 263 -37.25 -8.08 6.83
C LEU A 263 -37.43 -6.57 7.05
N ALA A 264 -38.45 -5.96 6.43
CA ALA A 264 -38.77 -4.54 6.63
C ALA A 264 -38.99 -4.19 8.11
N LYS A 265 -39.75 -5.01 8.84
CA LYS A 265 -39.98 -4.81 10.28
C LYS A 265 -38.71 -4.93 11.13
N ILE A 266 -37.79 -5.85 10.75
CA ILE A 266 -36.50 -5.99 11.44
C ILE A 266 -35.68 -4.74 11.22
N ILE A 267 -35.59 -4.22 10.00
CA ILE A 267 -34.85 -3.00 9.65
C ILE A 267 -35.42 -1.77 10.38
N GLU A 268 -36.76 -1.62 10.38
CA GLU A 268 -37.45 -0.53 11.11
C GLU A 268 -37.20 -0.59 12.61
N GLY A 269 -37.04 -1.79 13.18
CA GLY A 269 -36.73 -1.97 14.60
C GLY A 269 -35.27 -1.75 15.00
N MET A 270 -34.36 -1.59 14.01
CA MET A 270 -32.92 -1.30 14.18
C MET A 270 -32.61 0.19 14.04
N ALA A 271 -33.51 0.98 13.50
CA ALA A 271 -33.41 2.43 13.33
C ALA A 271 -33.93 3.14 14.60
#